data_0b6fdd1946433d81c716f87194bb4bb1
#
_entry.id   0b6fdd1946433d81c716f87194bb4bb1
#
_cell.length_a   1.000
_cell.length_b   1.000
_cell.length_c   1.000
_cell.angle_alpha   90.00
_cell.angle_beta   90.00
_cell.angle_gamma   90.00
#
_symmetry.space_group_name_H-M   'P 1'
#
loop_
_entity.id
_entity.type
_entity.pdbx_description
1 polymer ?
#
loop_
_entity_poly.entity_id
_entity_poly.type
_entity_poly.pdbx_seq_one_letter_code
_entity_poly.pdbx_strand_id
1 'polypeptide(L)'
;MSITQIPAALVADNAITLAKLAGGTDGNIISFDASGDPVAIATGNDGQALTSGGAGAAPAFATVSVDPWTYGTEIVDSGAASNEFTSIPSSVTDVDLLIRTMSFTGTVTATVVIGDGGGYETSGYAGDSSNFEGTSINAVSSGSSAWSLRTATGASSSYDGIVRLHRHDPAKFVYTQHHFLSISAETTTHIGGTGSKTLSAVLDRIKIAGGTFDGNTTFQIRYR
;
A
#
# COMPACT_ATOMS: atom_id res chain seq x y z
N MET A 1 -52.42 38.64 -17.94
CA MET A 1 -52.36 37.92 -16.65
C MET A 1 -51.02 37.18 -16.67
N SER A 2 -50.06 37.55 -15.81
CA SER A 2 -48.79 36.84 -15.73
C SER A 2 -48.99 35.63 -14.81
N ILE A 3 -48.78 34.43 -15.29
CA ILE A 3 -48.77 33.21 -14.47
C ILE A 3 -47.34 33.10 -13.90
N THR A 4 -47.20 33.45 -12.64
CA THR A 4 -45.88 33.38 -11.94
C THR A 4 -45.61 31.99 -11.37
N GLN A 5 -46.60 31.17 -11.15
CA GLN A 5 -46.48 29.79 -10.69
C GLN A 5 -47.60 28.92 -11.27
N ILE A 6 -47.26 27.70 -11.66
CA ILE A 6 -48.23 26.62 -12.01
C ILE A 6 -48.37 25.77 -10.75
N PRO A 7 -49.56 25.68 -10.12
CA PRO A 7 -49.76 24.76 -8.99
C PRO A 7 -49.40 23.31 -9.38
N ALA A 8 -48.74 22.58 -8.50
CA ALA A 8 -48.32 21.19 -8.76
C ALA A 8 -49.52 20.28 -9.16
N ALA A 9 -50.72 20.56 -8.60
CA ALA A 9 -51.94 19.82 -8.93
C ALA A 9 -52.42 19.98 -10.40
N LEU A 10 -51.89 20.93 -11.15
CA LEU A 10 -52.17 21.15 -12.57
C LEU A 10 -51.17 20.49 -13.51
N VAL A 11 -50.08 19.88 -12.95
CA VAL A 11 -49.10 19.13 -13.69
C VAL A 11 -49.36 17.64 -13.39
N ALA A 12 -49.92 16.92 -14.35
CA ALA A 12 -50.13 15.47 -14.20
C ALA A 12 -48.77 14.74 -14.06
N ASP A 13 -48.79 13.59 -13.40
CA ASP A 13 -47.64 12.72 -13.30
C ASP A 13 -47.09 12.40 -14.70
N ASN A 14 -45.77 12.47 -14.86
CA ASN A 14 -45.06 12.26 -16.13
C ASN A 14 -45.40 13.28 -17.24
N ALA A 15 -46.08 14.40 -16.94
CA ALA A 15 -46.39 15.43 -17.92
C ALA A 15 -45.16 16.21 -18.40
N ILE A 16 -44.10 16.28 -17.58
CA ILE A 16 -42.83 16.91 -17.95
C ILE A 16 -41.90 15.87 -18.56
N THR A 17 -41.90 15.79 -19.86
CA THR A 17 -40.99 14.93 -20.63
C THR A 17 -39.62 15.62 -20.81
N LEU A 18 -38.60 14.86 -21.23
CA LEU A 18 -37.26 15.43 -21.55
C LEU A 18 -37.34 16.58 -22.57
N ALA A 19 -38.28 16.51 -23.52
CA ALA A 19 -38.51 17.54 -24.53
C ALA A 19 -39.06 18.87 -23.94
N LYS A 20 -39.55 18.85 -22.71
CA LYS A 20 -40.10 20.03 -22.00
C LYS A 20 -39.11 20.66 -21.04
N LEU A 21 -38.01 19.98 -20.75
CA LEU A 21 -36.91 20.56 -19.96
C LEU A 21 -36.14 21.56 -20.81
N ALA A 22 -35.73 22.67 -20.20
CA ALA A 22 -34.82 23.59 -20.85
C ALA A 22 -33.53 22.88 -21.25
N GLY A 23 -32.96 23.26 -22.41
CA GLY A 23 -31.67 22.74 -22.82
C GLY A 23 -30.58 23.03 -21.79
N GLY A 24 -29.73 22.03 -21.56
CA GLY A 24 -28.57 22.13 -20.70
C GLY A 24 -27.27 22.00 -21.49
N THR A 25 -26.15 22.03 -20.80
CA THR A 25 -24.84 21.69 -21.40
C THR A 25 -24.76 20.18 -21.60
N ASP A 26 -24.21 19.78 -22.74
CA ASP A 26 -24.05 18.36 -23.09
C ASP A 26 -23.27 17.59 -21.98
N GLY A 27 -23.79 16.42 -21.64
CA GLY A 27 -23.23 15.55 -20.61
C GLY A 27 -23.47 15.97 -19.15
N ASN A 28 -24.11 17.09 -18.86
CA ASN A 28 -24.46 17.46 -17.49
C ASN A 28 -25.51 16.53 -16.89
N ILE A 29 -25.39 16.33 -15.57
CA ILE A 29 -26.35 15.57 -14.76
C ILE A 29 -27.12 16.54 -13.89
N ILE A 30 -28.44 16.37 -13.77
CA ILE A 30 -29.28 17.16 -12.85
C ILE A 30 -29.22 16.49 -11.47
N SER A 31 -28.90 17.25 -10.47
CA SER A 31 -28.91 16.85 -9.05
C SER A 31 -29.62 17.93 -8.22
N PHE A 32 -29.56 17.82 -6.90
CA PHE A 32 -30.08 18.81 -5.97
C PHE A 32 -28.95 19.32 -5.07
N ASP A 33 -28.99 20.61 -4.74
CA ASP A 33 -28.07 21.22 -3.77
C ASP A 33 -28.52 20.98 -2.31
N ALA A 34 -27.81 21.56 -1.35
CA ALA A 34 -28.12 21.45 0.07
C ALA A 34 -29.49 22.04 0.47
N SER A 35 -30.06 22.95 -0.34
CA SER A 35 -31.39 23.56 -0.14
C SER A 35 -32.51 22.74 -0.80
N GLY A 36 -32.15 21.71 -1.59
CA GLY A 36 -33.09 20.90 -2.36
C GLY A 36 -33.45 21.52 -3.70
N ASP A 37 -32.71 22.54 -4.15
CA ASP A 37 -32.92 23.15 -5.45
C ASP A 37 -32.18 22.38 -6.56
N PRO A 38 -32.80 22.23 -7.77
CA PRO A 38 -32.12 21.56 -8.89
C PRO A 38 -30.82 22.27 -9.29
N VAL A 39 -29.75 21.50 -9.43
CA VAL A 39 -28.44 21.98 -9.87
C VAL A 39 -27.86 21.09 -10.96
N ALA A 40 -27.16 21.68 -11.92
CA ALA A 40 -26.45 20.95 -12.95
C ALA A 40 -25.04 20.55 -12.46
N ILE A 41 -24.77 19.27 -12.43
CA ILE A 41 -23.41 18.75 -12.23
C ILE A 41 -22.72 18.74 -13.59
N ALA A 42 -21.63 19.48 -13.69
CA ALA A 42 -20.86 19.58 -14.94
C ALA A 42 -20.28 18.22 -15.36
N THR A 43 -20.18 18.02 -16.68
CA THR A 43 -19.55 16.82 -17.27
C THR A 43 -18.10 16.68 -16.73
N GLY A 44 -17.76 15.46 -16.33
CA GLY A 44 -16.39 15.09 -15.94
C GLY A 44 -15.47 14.90 -17.15
N ASN A 45 -14.19 14.78 -16.88
CA ASN A 45 -13.20 14.36 -17.87
C ASN A 45 -13.19 12.84 -18.03
N ASP A 46 -12.58 12.37 -19.12
CA ASP A 46 -12.36 10.94 -19.33
C ASP A 46 -11.64 10.29 -18.14
N GLY A 47 -12.12 9.11 -17.72
CA GLY A 47 -11.59 8.39 -16.55
C GLY A 47 -12.06 8.90 -15.17
N GLN A 48 -12.89 9.94 -15.10
CA GLN A 48 -13.50 10.36 -13.85
C GLN A 48 -14.81 9.60 -13.58
N ALA A 49 -15.08 9.31 -12.30
CA ALA A 49 -16.33 8.74 -11.83
C ALA A 49 -17.16 9.79 -11.07
N LEU A 50 -18.48 9.70 -11.17
CA LEU A 50 -19.37 10.50 -10.31
C LEU A 50 -19.28 9.99 -8.88
N THR A 51 -18.82 10.82 -7.98
CA THR A 51 -18.58 10.49 -6.57
C THR A 51 -19.51 11.29 -5.67
N SER A 52 -19.84 10.72 -4.51
CA SER A 52 -20.59 11.43 -3.47
C SER A 52 -19.69 12.43 -2.75
N GLY A 53 -20.14 13.65 -2.58
CA GLY A 53 -19.49 14.66 -1.74
C GLY A 53 -19.79 14.52 -0.24
N GLY A 54 -20.59 13.52 0.16
CA GLY A 54 -21.07 13.36 1.53
C GLY A 54 -22.47 13.98 1.75
N ALA A 55 -22.97 13.86 2.97
CA ALA A 55 -24.28 14.41 3.33
C ALA A 55 -24.29 15.95 3.17
N GLY A 56 -25.30 16.48 2.48
CA GLY A 56 -25.46 17.91 2.24
C GLY A 56 -24.58 18.52 1.14
N ALA A 57 -23.81 17.71 0.42
CA ALA A 57 -23.02 18.15 -0.72
C ALA A 57 -23.51 17.50 -2.03
N ALA A 58 -23.54 18.28 -3.12
CA ALA A 58 -23.85 17.74 -4.43
C ALA A 58 -22.75 16.73 -4.86
N PRO A 59 -23.11 15.67 -5.61
CA PRO A 59 -22.10 14.79 -6.20
C PRO A 59 -21.25 15.55 -7.22
N ALA A 60 -20.02 15.07 -7.45
CA ALA A 60 -19.09 15.67 -8.41
C ALA A 60 -18.29 14.58 -9.11
N PHE A 61 -17.83 14.85 -10.34
CA PHE A 61 -16.87 13.98 -10.98
C PHE A 61 -15.48 14.14 -10.38
N ALA A 62 -14.87 13.04 -9.98
CA ALA A 62 -13.53 13.00 -9.39
C ALA A 62 -12.70 11.89 -10.02
N THR A 63 -11.40 12.11 -10.07
CA THR A 63 -10.46 11.05 -10.45
C THR A 63 -10.49 9.97 -9.37
N VAL A 64 -10.81 8.75 -9.77
CA VAL A 64 -10.73 7.59 -8.88
C VAL A 64 -9.28 7.10 -8.93
N SER A 65 -8.60 7.11 -7.80
CA SER A 65 -7.30 6.45 -7.70
C SER A 65 -7.50 4.95 -7.87
N VAL A 66 -6.88 4.39 -8.89
CA VAL A 66 -6.88 2.93 -9.14
C VAL A 66 -5.72 2.23 -8.44
N ASP A 67 -4.81 2.99 -7.83
CA ASP A 67 -3.74 2.43 -7.01
C ASP A 67 -4.26 2.26 -5.59
N PRO A 68 -4.51 1.00 -5.16
CA PRO A 68 -5.00 0.73 -3.80
C PRO A 68 -3.90 0.92 -2.74
N TRP A 69 -2.66 1.23 -3.16
CA TRP A 69 -1.52 1.33 -2.28
C TRP A 69 -1.33 2.75 -1.73
N THR A 70 -1.18 2.83 -0.42
CA THR A 70 -0.69 4.04 0.26
C THR A 70 0.81 3.90 0.47
N TYR A 71 1.57 4.93 0.10
CA TYR A 71 3.03 4.93 0.27
C TYR A 71 3.40 5.65 1.57
N GLY A 72 4.22 5.00 2.37
CA GLY A 72 4.87 5.62 3.54
C GLY A 72 6.04 6.51 3.13
N THR A 73 6.58 7.24 4.09
CA THR A 73 7.77 8.08 3.88
C THR A 73 8.96 7.21 3.48
N GLU A 74 9.67 7.62 2.46
CA GLU A 74 10.94 6.99 2.05
C GLU A 74 12.03 7.29 3.09
N ILE A 75 12.79 6.27 3.44
CA ILE A 75 13.98 6.39 4.29
C ILE A 75 15.19 6.23 3.39
N VAL A 76 16.02 7.26 3.30
CA VAL A 76 17.36 7.17 2.71
C VAL A 76 18.32 6.94 3.87
N ASP A 77 18.92 5.75 3.91
CA ASP A 77 19.83 5.38 5.00
C ASP A 77 21.15 6.14 4.90
N SER A 78 21.67 6.52 6.04
CA SER A 78 22.94 7.25 6.19
C SER A 78 23.99 6.48 6.98
N GLY A 79 23.91 5.15 7.02
CA GLY A 79 24.84 4.30 7.76
C GLY A 79 24.27 3.79 9.09
N ALA A 80 22.94 3.68 9.21
CA ALA A 80 22.31 3.12 10.39
C ALA A 80 22.49 1.59 10.48
N ALA A 81 22.34 1.02 11.65
CA ALA A 81 22.33 -0.43 11.86
C ALA A 81 20.92 -1.05 11.64
N SER A 82 19.90 -0.22 11.61
CA SER A 82 18.53 -0.61 11.31
C SER A 82 17.70 0.57 10.81
N ASN A 83 16.68 0.29 10.02
CA ASN A 83 15.68 1.26 9.59
C ASN A 83 14.29 0.76 9.97
N GLU A 84 13.44 1.66 10.45
CA GLU A 84 12.17 1.32 11.08
C GLU A 84 11.02 2.11 10.48
N PHE A 85 9.91 1.42 10.24
CA PHE A 85 8.62 1.99 9.90
C PHE A 85 7.66 1.69 11.03
N THR A 86 6.98 2.71 11.53
CA THR A 86 6.03 2.63 12.66
C THR A 86 4.70 3.26 12.28
N SER A 87 3.69 3.06 13.12
CA SER A 87 2.36 3.63 12.92
C SER A 87 1.68 3.12 11.62
N ILE A 88 1.89 1.84 11.30
CA ILE A 88 1.16 1.18 10.21
C ILE A 88 -0.31 1.08 10.63
N PRO A 89 -1.27 1.56 9.81
CA PRO A 89 -2.67 1.55 10.19
C PRO A 89 -3.21 0.14 10.46
N SER A 90 -4.02 -0.03 11.48
CA SER A 90 -4.54 -1.33 11.93
C SER A 90 -5.46 -2.03 10.92
N SER A 91 -6.00 -1.29 9.96
CA SER A 91 -6.84 -1.81 8.87
C SER A 91 -6.05 -2.50 7.75
N VAL A 92 -4.74 -2.32 7.73
CA VAL A 92 -3.86 -2.82 6.66
C VAL A 92 -3.80 -4.35 6.66
N THR A 93 -3.93 -4.93 5.47
CA THR A 93 -3.82 -6.38 5.25
C THR A 93 -2.55 -6.77 4.51
N ASP A 94 -2.06 -5.89 3.66
CA ASP A 94 -0.86 -6.11 2.86
C ASP A 94 0.14 -4.97 3.08
N VAL A 95 1.39 -5.32 3.31
CA VAL A 95 2.50 -4.36 3.39
C VAL A 95 3.64 -4.85 2.53
N ASP A 96 4.12 -3.99 1.64
CA ASP A 96 5.35 -4.20 0.89
C ASP A 96 6.45 -3.30 1.46
N LEU A 97 7.56 -3.89 1.88
CA LEU A 97 8.80 -3.19 2.12
C LEU A 97 9.61 -3.19 0.81
N LEU A 98 9.72 -2.04 0.20
CA LEU A 98 10.51 -1.80 -1.02
C LEU A 98 11.95 -1.52 -0.62
N ILE A 99 12.89 -2.20 -1.23
CA ILE A 99 14.32 -2.13 -0.95
C ILE A 99 15.03 -1.73 -2.23
N ARG A 100 15.84 -0.68 -2.16
CA ARG A 100 16.68 -0.22 -3.27
C ARG A 100 18.11 -0.04 -2.81
N THR A 101 19.03 -0.59 -3.56
CA THR A 101 20.49 -0.47 -3.34
C THR A 101 20.95 -0.84 -1.92
N MET A 102 20.26 -1.80 -1.27
CA MET A 102 20.64 -2.24 0.07
C MET A 102 22.02 -2.88 0.04
N SER A 103 22.98 -2.27 0.74
CA SER A 103 24.33 -2.80 0.92
C SER A 103 24.80 -2.58 2.35
N PHE A 104 25.88 -3.28 2.73
CA PHE A 104 26.39 -3.28 4.09
C PHE A 104 27.91 -3.11 4.10
N THR A 105 28.46 -2.51 5.15
CA THR A 105 29.91 -2.31 5.33
C THR A 105 30.69 -3.61 5.58
N GLY A 106 30.00 -4.74 5.78
CA GLY A 106 30.64 -6.04 6.07
C GLY A 106 29.73 -7.23 5.79
N THR A 107 30.20 -8.43 6.12
CA THR A 107 29.41 -9.67 6.02
C THR A 107 28.41 -9.73 7.15
N VAL A 108 27.12 -9.66 6.81
CA VAL A 108 26.01 -9.64 7.77
C VAL A 108 24.82 -10.40 7.20
N THR A 109 23.88 -10.77 8.06
CA THR A 109 22.57 -11.31 7.63
C THR A 109 21.52 -10.21 7.70
N ALA A 110 21.01 -9.82 6.56
CA ALA A 110 19.86 -8.92 6.51
C ALA A 110 18.62 -9.62 7.08
N THR A 111 17.92 -8.96 7.98
CA THR A 111 16.77 -9.52 8.68
C THR A 111 15.59 -8.54 8.69
N VAL A 112 14.38 -9.10 8.73
CA VAL A 112 13.16 -8.33 8.96
C VAL A 112 12.51 -8.79 10.24
N VAL A 113 12.16 -7.82 11.08
CA VAL A 113 11.42 -8.01 12.34
C VAL A 113 10.15 -7.20 12.27
N ILE A 114 9.04 -7.78 12.70
CA ILE A 114 7.76 -7.10 12.80
C ILE A 114 7.32 -6.99 14.25
N GLY A 115 6.38 -6.10 14.50
CA GLY A 115 5.84 -5.89 15.84
C GLY A 115 4.49 -5.21 15.83
N ASP A 116 3.92 -5.10 16.99
CA ASP A 116 2.66 -4.44 17.26
C ASP A 116 2.84 -3.14 18.08
N GLY A 117 1.75 -2.55 18.55
CA GLY A 117 1.80 -1.35 19.39
C GLY A 117 2.60 -1.51 20.69
N GLY A 118 2.87 -2.73 21.14
CA GLY A 118 3.70 -3.05 22.30
C GLY A 118 5.19 -3.09 22.01
N GLY A 119 5.60 -3.18 20.75
CA GLY A 119 7.02 -3.21 20.34
C GLY A 119 7.32 -4.28 19.28
N TYR A 120 8.62 -4.47 19.02
CA TYR A 120 9.08 -5.53 18.13
C TYR A 120 9.05 -6.88 18.85
N GLU A 121 8.53 -7.89 18.18
CA GLU A 121 8.55 -9.24 18.70
C GLU A 121 9.80 -9.99 18.20
N THR A 122 10.55 -10.58 19.11
CA THR A 122 11.85 -11.21 18.83
C THR A 122 11.85 -12.72 19.00
N SER A 123 10.69 -13.36 18.82
CA SER A 123 10.57 -14.83 18.90
C SER A 123 9.43 -15.34 18.01
N GLY A 124 9.43 -16.63 17.73
CA GLY A 124 8.33 -17.28 17.00
C GLY A 124 8.29 -17.00 15.50
N TYR A 125 9.39 -16.58 14.91
CA TYR A 125 9.53 -16.52 13.45
C TYR A 125 9.81 -17.90 12.89
N ALA A 126 9.18 -18.24 11.77
CA ALA A 126 9.44 -19.44 10.98
C ALA A 126 9.61 -19.05 9.52
N GLY A 127 10.48 -19.72 8.81
CA GLY A 127 10.69 -19.50 7.39
C GLY A 127 12.11 -19.78 6.93
N ASP A 128 12.28 -19.74 5.62
CA ASP A 128 13.55 -19.96 4.95
C ASP A 128 13.73 -18.96 3.81
N SER A 129 14.99 -18.69 3.49
CA SER A 129 15.43 -17.95 2.31
C SER A 129 16.38 -18.82 1.50
N SER A 130 16.34 -18.69 0.19
CA SER A 130 17.22 -19.42 -0.71
C SER A 130 17.84 -18.48 -1.73
N ASN A 131 19.13 -18.69 -1.99
CA ASN A 131 19.82 -18.08 -3.12
C ASN A 131 19.66 -19.01 -4.32
N PHE A 132 19.24 -18.45 -5.42
CA PHE A 132 19.21 -19.10 -6.73
C PHE A 132 20.39 -18.59 -7.54
N GLU A 133 21.44 -19.38 -7.63
CA GLU A 133 22.70 -19.01 -8.28
C GLU A 133 22.99 -20.00 -9.42
N GLY A 134 22.63 -19.61 -10.64
CA GLY A 134 22.73 -20.49 -11.80
C GLY A 134 21.91 -21.77 -11.59
N THR A 135 22.60 -22.91 -11.44
CA THR A 135 21.99 -24.23 -11.19
C THR A 135 22.00 -24.63 -9.71
N SER A 136 22.54 -23.80 -8.83
CA SER A 136 22.70 -24.08 -7.39
C SER A 136 21.63 -23.36 -6.56
N ILE A 137 21.14 -24.03 -5.53
CA ILE A 137 20.23 -23.45 -4.54
C ILE A 137 20.89 -23.58 -3.17
N ASN A 138 21.15 -22.44 -2.54
CA ASN A 138 21.71 -22.39 -1.18
C ASN A 138 20.65 -21.85 -0.23
N ALA A 139 20.21 -22.66 0.72
CA ALA A 139 19.22 -22.27 1.70
C ALA A 139 19.86 -21.53 2.88
N VAL A 140 19.15 -20.52 3.38
CA VAL A 140 19.44 -19.81 4.63
C VAL A 140 18.20 -19.89 5.50
N SER A 141 18.25 -20.66 6.56
CA SER A 141 17.13 -20.78 7.50
C SER A 141 16.97 -19.51 8.32
N SER A 142 15.75 -19.10 8.51
CA SER A 142 15.42 -18.02 9.44
C SER A 142 15.67 -18.46 10.88
N GLY A 143 16.25 -17.57 11.67
CA GLY A 143 16.28 -17.73 13.12
C GLY A 143 14.87 -17.57 13.72
N SER A 144 14.69 -17.99 14.97
CA SER A 144 13.40 -17.82 15.66
C SER A 144 13.10 -16.36 16.04
N SER A 145 14.08 -15.46 15.91
CA SER A 145 13.98 -14.05 16.34
C SER A 145 13.68 -13.05 15.21
N ALA A 146 13.83 -13.47 13.95
CA ALA A 146 13.62 -12.63 12.77
C ALA A 146 13.51 -13.49 11.52
N TRP A 147 12.92 -12.98 10.46
CA TRP A 147 13.11 -13.56 9.13
C TRP A 147 14.45 -13.13 8.56
N SER A 148 15.26 -14.11 8.18
CA SER A 148 16.51 -13.87 7.45
C SER A 148 16.21 -13.69 5.98
N LEU A 149 16.63 -12.55 5.40
CA LEU A 149 16.50 -12.31 3.96
C LEU A 149 17.69 -12.92 3.22
N ARG A 150 18.89 -12.60 3.67
CA ARG A 150 20.15 -13.10 3.12
C ARG A 150 21.33 -12.84 4.05
N THR A 151 22.34 -13.68 3.97
CA THR A 151 23.69 -13.36 4.44
C THR A 151 24.43 -12.65 3.31
N ALA A 152 24.71 -11.36 3.50
CA ALA A 152 25.52 -10.58 2.57
C ALA A 152 26.99 -10.96 2.69
N THR A 153 27.65 -11.14 1.56
CA THR A 153 29.07 -11.50 1.49
C THR A 153 29.91 -10.29 1.06
N GLY A 154 30.04 -9.32 1.97
CA GLY A 154 30.95 -8.15 1.75
C GLY A 154 30.28 -6.89 1.22
N ALA A 155 31.04 -5.80 1.23
CA ALA A 155 30.63 -4.44 0.95
C ALA A 155 30.39 -4.11 -0.54
N SER A 156 30.54 -5.08 -1.45
CA SER A 156 30.47 -4.82 -2.91
C SER A 156 29.16 -5.22 -3.56
N SER A 157 28.24 -5.85 -2.82
CA SER A 157 26.95 -6.30 -3.36
C SER A 157 25.82 -5.42 -2.86
N SER A 158 25.01 -4.90 -3.77
CA SER A 158 23.76 -4.23 -3.43
C SER A 158 22.56 -5.09 -3.85
N TYR A 159 21.49 -4.95 -3.09
CA TYR A 159 20.27 -5.74 -3.22
C TYR A 159 19.08 -4.82 -3.48
N ASP A 160 18.32 -5.17 -4.51
CA ASP A 160 17.07 -4.51 -4.87
C ASP A 160 15.92 -5.51 -4.81
N GLY A 161 14.80 -5.10 -4.28
CA GLY A 161 13.65 -5.99 -4.27
C GLY A 161 12.55 -5.61 -3.30
N ILE A 162 11.82 -6.62 -2.87
CA ILE A 162 10.61 -6.46 -2.10
C ILE A 162 10.48 -7.53 -1.02
N VAL A 163 10.02 -7.13 0.15
CA VAL A 163 9.50 -8.03 1.18
C VAL A 163 8.01 -7.74 1.34
N ARG A 164 7.19 -8.71 0.97
CA ARG A 164 5.73 -8.61 1.11
C ARG A 164 5.27 -9.30 2.37
N LEU A 165 4.49 -8.61 3.17
CA LEU A 165 3.75 -9.14 4.30
C LEU A 165 2.27 -9.19 3.96
N HIS A 166 1.64 -10.32 4.24
CA HIS A 166 0.21 -10.50 4.10
C HIS A 166 -0.39 -10.98 5.42
N ARG A 167 -1.45 -10.33 5.86
CA ARG A 167 -2.22 -10.74 7.05
C ARG A 167 -3.12 -11.91 6.69
N HIS A 168 -2.63 -13.12 6.90
CA HIS A 168 -3.32 -14.35 6.52
C HIS A 168 -4.61 -14.61 7.32
N ASP A 169 -4.57 -14.34 8.63
CA ASP A 169 -5.73 -14.50 9.51
C ASP A 169 -5.92 -13.23 10.35
N PRO A 170 -6.91 -12.38 10.02
CA PRO A 170 -7.19 -11.16 10.77
C PRO A 170 -7.54 -11.38 12.23
N ALA A 171 -8.17 -12.52 12.57
CA ALA A 171 -8.58 -12.82 13.94
C ALA A 171 -7.41 -13.30 14.81
N LYS A 172 -6.35 -13.83 14.21
CA LYS A 172 -5.22 -14.43 14.92
C LYS A 172 -3.91 -13.67 14.71
N PHE A 173 -3.91 -12.54 14.02
CA PHE A 173 -2.73 -11.74 13.70
C PHE A 173 -1.58 -12.54 13.08
N VAL A 174 -1.92 -13.52 12.24
CA VAL A 174 -0.95 -14.33 11.50
C VAL A 174 -0.53 -13.60 10.24
N TYR A 175 0.75 -13.36 10.12
CA TYR A 175 1.37 -12.73 8.95
C TYR A 175 2.24 -13.74 8.23
N THR A 176 2.09 -13.81 6.91
CA THR A 176 3.01 -14.52 6.02
C THR A 176 3.91 -13.51 5.35
N GLN A 177 5.17 -13.89 5.17
CA GLN A 177 6.18 -13.08 4.51
C GLN A 177 6.64 -13.80 3.25
N HIS A 178 6.78 -13.05 2.16
CA HIS A 178 7.46 -13.48 0.94
C HIS A 178 8.45 -12.39 0.54
N HIS A 179 9.66 -12.78 0.14
CA HIS A 179 10.61 -11.82 -0.38
C HIS A 179 11.25 -12.30 -1.68
N PHE A 180 11.62 -11.34 -2.49
CA PHE A 180 12.40 -11.54 -3.69
C PHE A 180 13.39 -10.38 -3.83
N LEU A 181 14.68 -10.71 -3.88
CA LEU A 181 15.76 -9.74 -4.02
C LEU A 181 16.63 -10.14 -5.21
N SER A 182 17.10 -9.15 -5.95
CA SER A 182 18.14 -9.28 -6.97
C SER A 182 19.44 -8.68 -6.45
N ILE A 183 20.57 -9.16 -6.98
CA ILE A 183 21.90 -8.65 -6.64
C ILE A 183 22.42 -7.87 -7.84
N SER A 184 22.73 -6.58 -7.64
CA SER A 184 23.18 -5.71 -8.74
C SER A 184 24.55 -6.09 -9.32
N ALA A 185 25.41 -6.71 -8.52
CA ALA A 185 26.74 -7.14 -8.95
C ALA A 185 26.75 -8.49 -9.69
N GLU A 186 25.64 -9.21 -9.69
CA GLU A 186 25.56 -10.57 -10.23
C GLU A 186 24.33 -10.68 -11.14
N THR A 187 24.55 -11.10 -12.39
CA THR A 187 23.47 -11.19 -13.38
C THR A 187 22.61 -12.46 -13.25
N THR A 188 22.99 -13.39 -12.39
CA THR A 188 22.37 -14.72 -12.29
C THR A 188 21.91 -15.11 -10.89
N THR A 189 22.12 -14.26 -9.88
CA THR A 189 21.75 -14.58 -8.51
C THR A 189 20.50 -13.81 -8.09
N HIS A 190 19.50 -14.56 -7.68
CA HIS A 190 18.28 -14.07 -7.08
C HIS A 190 18.09 -14.72 -5.72
N ILE A 191 17.40 -14.00 -4.83
CA ILE A 191 17.10 -14.48 -3.50
C ILE A 191 15.59 -14.50 -3.36
N GLY A 192 15.06 -15.59 -2.89
CA GLY A 192 13.65 -15.72 -2.60
C GLY A 192 13.43 -16.49 -1.32
N GLY A 193 12.38 -16.16 -0.60
CA GLY A 193 12.04 -16.86 0.62
C GLY A 193 10.62 -16.60 1.09
N THR A 194 10.23 -17.35 2.09
CA THR A 194 8.91 -17.28 2.69
C THR A 194 9.01 -17.52 4.19
N GLY A 195 8.04 -17.01 4.93
CA GLY A 195 7.97 -17.23 6.36
C GLY A 195 6.62 -16.88 6.95
N SER A 196 6.45 -17.20 8.21
CA SER A 196 5.26 -16.83 8.98
C SER A 196 5.63 -16.34 10.37
N LYS A 197 4.75 -15.52 10.93
CA LYS A 197 4.83 -15.02 12.30
C LYS A 197 3.42 -14.70 12.80
N THR A 198 3.13 -15.15 14.02
CA THR A 198 1.94 -14.69 14.74
C THR A 198 2.36 -13.60 15.70
N LEU A 199 1.76 -12.40 15.57
CA LEU A 199 1.93 -11.30 16.51
C LEU A 199 0.94 -11.42 17.67
N SER A 200 1.23 -10.75 18.77
CA SER A 200 0.31 -10.64 19.93
C SER A 200 -0.87 -9.70 19.67
N ALA A 201 -0.68 -8.74 18.75
CA ALA A 201 -1.72 -7.83 18.30
C ALA A 201 -1.52 -7.48 16.80
N VAL A 202 -2.28 -6.52 16.28
CA VAL A 202 -2.19 -6.09 14.88
C VAL A 202 -0.84 -5.45 14.59
N LEU A 203 -0.31 -5.70 13.40
CA LEU A 203 0.94 -5.11 12.90
C LEU A 203 0.90 -3.57 12.99
N ASP A 204 1.90 -3.00 13.62
CA ASP A 204 2.11 -1.56 13.75
C ASP A 204 3.48 -1.11 13.21
N ARG A 205 4.45 -2.01 13.16
CA ARG A 205 5.83 -1.68 12.83
C ARG A 205 6.60 -2.76 12.12
N ILE A 206 7.53 -2.34 11.28
CA ILE A 206 8.48 -3.18 10.54
C ILE A 206 9.86 -2.58 10.73
N LYS A 207 10.85 -3.45 10.98
CA LYS A 207 12.25 -3.09 11.04
C LYS A 207 13.06 -3.96 10.09
N ILE A 208 13.94 -3.34 9.31
CA ILE A 208 14.99 -4.02 8.58
C ILE A 208 16.32 -3.73 9.25
N ALA A 209 17.10 -4.78 9.50
CA ALA A 209 18.36 -4.71 10.23
C ALA A 209 19.34 -5.77 9.72
N GLY A 210 20.56 -5.78 10.22
CA GLY A 210 21.56 -6.80 9.89
C GLY A 210 22.98 -6.36 10.19
N GLY A 211 23.25 -5.10 10.10
CA GLY A 211 24.56 -4.49 10.31
C GLY A 211 24.52 -3.06 9.81
N THR A 212 25.66 -2.37 9.81
CA THR A 212 25.72 -1.01 9.30
C THR A 212 25.52 -0.99 7.80
N PHE A 213 24.51 -0.29 7.33
CA PHE A 213 24.28 -0.05 5.91
C PHE A 213 25.33 0.90 5.34
N ASP A 214 25.66 0.80 4.05
CA ASP A 214 26.73 1.58 3.40
C ASP A 214 26.35 3.03 3.08
N GLY A 215 25.16 3.48 3.39
CA GLY A 215 24.60 4.71 2.85
C GLY A 215 24.05 4.50 1.42
N ASN A 216 23.24 5.43 0.94
CA ASN A 216 22.51 5.35 -0.33
C ASN A 216 21.50 4.19 -0.43
N THR A 217 21.35 3.37 0.59
CA THR A 217 20.25 2.41 0.69
C THR A 217 18.94 3.16 0.87
N THR A 218 17.92 2.78 0.11
CA THR A 218 16.61 3.39 0.23
C THR A 218 15.57 2.34 0.59
N PHE A 219 14.78 2.65 1.59
CA PHE A 219 13.65 1.83 2.04
C PHE A 219 12.35 2.62 1.97
N GLN A 220 11.30 1.99 1.53
CA GLN A 220 9.96 2.57 1.56
C GLN A 220 8.95 1.47 1.83
N ILE A 221 7.92 1.74 2.61
CA ILE A 221 6.76 0.85 2.69
C ILE A 221 5.63 1.36 1.81
N ARG A 222 4.84 0.45 1.31
CA ARG A 222 3.49 0.72 0.81
C ARG A 222 2.53 -0.31 1.40
N TYR A 223 1.30 0.09 1.61
CA TYR A 223 0.30 -0.75 2.26
C TYR A 223 -1.12 -0.49 1.76
N ARG A 224 -2.00 -1.45 1.96
CA ARG A 224 -3.43 -1.37 1.63
C ARG A 224 -4.29 -2.20 2.56
#